data_5c80af45c755cbf65e2016783339f1f9
#
_entry.id   5c80af45c755cbf65e2016783339f1f9
#
_cell.length_a   1.000
_cell.length_b   1.000
_cell.length_c   1.000
_cell.angle_alpha   90.00
_cell.angle_beta   90.00
_cell.angle_gamma   90.00
#
_symmetry.space_group_name_H-M   'P 1'
#
loop_
_entity.id
_entity.type
_entity.pdbx_description
1 polymer ?
#
loop_
_entity_poly.entity_id
_entity_poly.type
_entity_poly.pdbx_seq_one_letter_code
_entity_poly.pdbx_strand_id
1 'polypeptide(L)'
;RSIHSVLAQTVLPAEILVIDDGSTDNGAALVMQKNYPLVRLISQANAGVSAARNKGISESRYEYVAFLDADDQWTDNHLEIIAGLIKKYPRCGVFGTSYYFCRPGKKPFLPVLPDRFAFDGTDTILDNYFEMASGVNPPLHMSSYAVRKQSIEAFGGFPTGIPAGEDIITLARLHATCDIAYSKHPTSIYYLNPSEGKKIRPILWHNPIDQMFDELLRTAAHRKGVRRYVSSWHKGRMVGAFFAHRYRLAIREFFIAMRIFPFQKKLYTALLATLYALCTHRDLYDINQSILQKQKK
;
A
#
# COMPACT_ATOMS: atom_id res chain seq x y z
N ARG A 1 -1.42 -10.01 18.28
CA ARG A 1 -2.28 -8.84 18.02
C ARG A 1 -3.10 -9.08 16.77
N SER A 2 -2.51 -9.28 15.59
CA SER A 2 -3.20 -9.43 14.30
C SER A 2 -4.24 -10.56 14.33
N ILE A 3 -3.86 -11.80 14.68
CA ILE A 3 -4.80 -12.96 14.77
C ILE A 3 -5.94 -12.67 15.74
N HIS A 4 -5.67 -12.08 16.90
CA HIS A 4 -6.73 -11.75 17.88
C HIS A 4 -7.72 -10.76 17.32
N SER A 5 -7.30 -9.79 16.52
CA SER A 5 -8.23 -8.84 15.90
C SER A 5 -9.12 -9.49 14.82
N VAL A 6 -8.63 -10.57 14.19
CA VAL A 6 -9.46 -11.35 13.25
C VAL A 6 -10.46 -12.23 14.00
N LEU A 7 -10.06 -12.84 15.10
CA LEU A 7 -10.96 -13.66 15.93
C LEU A 7 -12.01 -12.86 16.71
N ALA A 8 -11.79 -11.54 16.88
CA ALA A 8 -12.73 -10.62 17.53
C ALA A 8 -13.72 -9.97 16.55
N GLN A 9 -13.71 -10.33 15.27
CA GLN A 9 -14.59 -9.73 14.27
C GLN A 9 -16.06 -10.05 14.52
N THR A 10 -16.95 -9.06 14.28
CA THR A 10 -18.42 -9.24 14.32
C THR A 10 -18.91 -10.25 13.27
N VAL A 11 -18.22 -10.33 12.15
CA VAL A 11 -18.41 -11.34 11.10
C VAL A 11 -17.11 -12.13 10.97
N LEU A 12 -17.11 -13.38 11.40
CA LEU A 12 -15.92 -14.24 11.32
C LEU A 12 -15.59 -14.65 9.88
N PRO A 13 -14.29 -14.75 9.53
CA PRO A 13 -13.92 -15.33 8.25
C PRO A 13 -14.14 -16.84 8.24
N ALA A 14 -14.28 -17.42 7.06
CA ALA A 14 -14.42 -18.87 6.90
C ALA A 14 -13.11 -19.64 7.20
N GLU A 15 -11.96 -19.03 6.99
CA GLU A 15 -10.63 -19.52 7.35
C GLU A 15 -9.65 -18.36 7.62
N ILE A 16 -8.60 -18.65 8.38
CA ILE A 16 -7.49 -17.74 8.64
C ILE A 16 -6.21 -18.47 8.21
N LEU A 17 -5.53 -17.98 7.18
CA LEU A 17 -4.26 -18.50 6.74
C LEU A 17 -3.12 -17.67 7.32
N VAL A 18 -2.29 -18.29 8.14
CA VAL A 18 -1.04 -17.69 8.62
C VAL A 18 0.09 -18.26 7.79
N ILE A 19 0.75 -17.40 7.01
CA ILE A 19 1.90 -17.82 6.20
C ILE A 19 3.17 -17.43 6.93
N ASP A 20 3.92 -18.43 7.36
CA ASP A 20 5.23 -18.25 7.96
C ASP A 20 6.31 -18.38 6.89
N ASP A 21 6.89 -17.25 6.51
CA ASP A 21 7.92 -17.15 5.47
C ASP A 21 9.34 -17.33 6.03
N GLY A 22 9.53 -18.42 6.79
CA GLY A 22 10.82 -18.79 7.37
C GLY A 22 11.23 -17.88 8.52
N SER A 23 10.31 -17.60 9.45
CA SER A 23 10.59 -16.81 10.64
C SER A 23 11.66 -17.47 11.51
N THR A 24 12.56 -16.66 12.08
CA THR A 24 13.62 -17.11 12.98
C THR A 24 13.28 -16.92 14.45
N ASP A 25 12.09 -16.35 14.74
CA ASP A 25 11.55 -16.17 16.08
C ASP A 25 10.55 -17.28 16.45
N ASN A 26 9.95 -17.17 17.63
CA ASN A 26 8.97 -18.14 18.11
C ASN A 26 7.54 -17.91 17.59
N GLY A 27 7.33 -17.04 16.58
CA GLY A 27 6.00 -16.65 16.10
C GLY A 27 5.17 -17.84 15.62
N ALA A 28 5.73 -18.68 14.76
CA ALA A 28 5.07 -19.89 14.26
C ALA A 28 4.71 -20.88 15.37
N ALA A 29 5.66 -21.13 16.30
CA ALA A 29 5.44 -22.02 17.43
C ALA A 29 4.30 -21.52 18.36
N LEU A 30 4.22 -20.21 18.59
CA LEU A 30 3.13 -19.59 19.36
C LEU A 30 1.77 -19.79 18.70
N VAL A 31 1.69 -19.65 17.38
CA VAL A 31 0.44 -19.88 16.61
C VAL A 31 0.01 -21.35 16.75
N MET A 32 0.93 -22.29 16.59
CA MET A 32 0.65 -23.72 16.75
C MET A 32 0.20 -24.07 18.18
N GLN A 33 0.91 -23.56 19.19
CA GLN A 33 0.59 -23.82 20.60
C GLN A 33 -0.80 -23.33 21.00
N LYS A 34 -1.22 -22.17 20.47
CA LYS A 34 -2.53 -21.57 20.77
C LYS A 34 -3.70 -22.32 20.16
N ASN A 35 -3.45 -23.14 19.14
CA ASN A 35 -4.46 -23.96 18.47
C ASN A 35 -5.77 -23.18 18.20
N TYR A 36 -5.65 -22.00 17.60
CA TYR A 36 -6.79 -21.13 17.32
C TYR A 36 -7.78 -21.81 16.36
N PRO A 37 -9.09 -21.72 16.60
CA PRO A 37 -10.08 -22.18 15.65
C PRO A 37 -9.93 -21.40 14.32
N LEU A 38 -10.24 -22.02 13.20
CA LEU A 38 -10.18 -21.45 11.84
C LEU A 38 -8.76 -21.12 11.35
N VAL A 39 -7.72 -21.21 12.18
CA VAL A 39 -6.34 -20.87 11.79
C VAL A 39 -5.64 -22.09 11.22
N ARG A 40 -5.09 -21.94 10.02
CA ARG A 40 -4.18 -22.87 9.37
C ARG A 40 -2.83 -22.21 9.17
N LEU A 41 -1.80 -22.72 9.83
CA LEU A 41 -0.42 -22.28 9.67
C LEU A 41 0.21 -23.02 8.49
N ILE A 42 0.86 -22.27 7.60
CA ILE A 42 1.60 -22.79 6.45
C ILE A 42 2.99 -22.20 6.50
N SER A 43 4.01 -23.03 6.68
CA SER A 43 5.40 -22.59 6.70
C SER A 43 6.06 -22.86 5.35
N GLN A 44 6.95 -21.95 4.95
CA GLN A 44 7.79 -22.05 3.75
C GLN A 44 9.21 -21.53 4.04
N ALA A 45 10.17 -21.89 3.20
CA ALA A 45 11.47 -21.23 3.23
C ALA A 45 11.31 -19.75 2.85
N ASN A 46 12.09 -18.86 3.50
CA ASN A 46 12.00 -17.43 3.26
C ASN A 46 12.18 -17.10 1.77
N ALA A 47 11.13 -16.53 1.18
CA ALA A 47 11.06 -16.15 -0.23
C ALA A 47 10.53 -14.70 -0.41
N GLY A 48 10.30 -14.01 0.70
CA GLY A 48 9.85 -12.62 0.76
C GLY A 48 8.34 -12.44 0.76
N VAL A 49 7.90 -11.26 1.15
CA VAL A 49 6.48 -10.90 1.40
C VAL A 49 5.55 -11.20 0.23
N SER A 50 6.01 -10.97 -1.01
CA SER A 50 5.21 -11.30 -2.22
C SER A 50 4.96 -12.79 -2.35
N ALA A 51 5.98 -13.62 -2.13
CA ALA A 51 5.86 -15.07 -2.18
C ALA A 51 4.93 -15.58 -1.08
N ALA A 52 5.03 -15.04 0.14
CA ALA A 52 4.14 -15.38 1.24
C ALA A 52 2.68 -15.03 0.93
N ARG A 53 2.41 -13.82 0.41
CA ARG A 53 1.05 -13.41 0.01
C ARG A 53 0.51 -14.28 -1.13
N ASN A 54 1.32 -14.58 -2.13
CA ASN A 54 0.94 -15.49 -3.23
C ASN A 54 0.63 -16.92 -2.72
N LYS A 55 1.41 -17.42 -1.77
CA LYS A 55 1.13 -18.69 -1.11
C LYS A 55 -0.22 -18.65 -0.40
N GLY A 56 -0.51 -17.57 0.35
CA GLY A 56 -1.82 -17.38 0.99
C GLY A 56 -2.97 -17.36 -0.01
N ILE A 57 -2.83 -16.67 -1.15
CA ILE A 57 -3.83 -16.63 -2.22
C ILE A 57 -4.06 -18.05 -2.79
N SER A 58 -2.99 -18.75 -3.14
CA SER A 58 -3.09 -20.09 -3.76
C SER A 58 -3.73 -21.12 -2.82
N GLU A 59 -3.41 -21.05 -1.52
CA GLU A 59 -3.94 -21.95 -0.50
C GLU A 59 -5.35 -21.58 -0.02
N SER A 60 -5.82 -20.38 -0.31
CA SER A 60 -7.18 -19.96 0.04
C SER A 60 -8.21 -20.77 -0.73
N ARG A 61 -9.26 -21.22 -0.02
CA ARG A 61 -10.36 -22.04 -0.56
C ARG A 61 -11.55 -21.21 -1.01
N TYR A 62 -11.57 -19.92 -0.70
CA TYR A 62 -12.72 -19.05 -0.87
C TYR A 62 -12.51 -17.97 -1.93
N GLU A 63 -13.60 -17.40 -2.39
CA GLU A 63 -13.63 -16.43 -3.49
C GLU A 63 -12.97 -15.10 -3.13
N TYR A 64 -13.03 -14.70 -1.87
CA TYR A 64 -12.49 -13.42 -1.40
C TYR A 64 -11.33 -13.65 -0.44
N VAL A 65 -10.26 -12.89 -0.62
CA VAL A 65 -9.07 -12.93 0.24
C VAL A 65 -8.83 -11.54 0.81
N ALA A 66 -8.88 -11.41 2.13
CA ALA A 66 -8.50 -10.22 2.86
C ALA A 66 -7.06 -10.36 3.36
N PHE A 67 -6.30 -9.27 3.33
CA PHE A 67 -4.90 -9.27 3.76
C PHE A 67 -4.75 -8.53 5.08
N LEU A 68 -3.91 -9.08 5.96
CA LEU A 68 -3.54 -8.44 7.21
C LEU A 68 -2.06 -8.71 7.49
N ASP A 69 -1.25 -7.66 7.52
CA ASP A 69 0.16 -7.78 7.88
C ASP A 69 0.29 -8.12 9.38
N ALA A 70 1.32 -8.88 9.75
CA ALA A 70 1.48 -9.45 11.10
C ALA A 70 1.64 -8.39 12.20
N ASP A 71 2.06 -7.18 11.83
CA ASP A 71 2.25 -6.03 12.71
C ASP A 71 1.07 -5.04 12.72
N ASP A 72 0.01 -5.30 11.93
CA ASP A 72 -1.19 -4.50 11.87
C ASP A 72 -2.36 -5.10 12.69
N GLN A 73 -3.49 -4.42 12.68
CA GLN A 73 -4.70 -4.81 13.42
C GLN A 73 -5.95 -4.32 12.69
N TRP A 74 -7.05 -5.09 12.79
CA TRP A 74 -8.39 -4.64 12.41
C TRP A 74 -9.19 -4.17 13.63
N THR A 75 -10.15 -3.27 13.38
CA THR A 75 -11.26 -3.02 14.31
C THR A 75 -12.28 -4.15 14.20
N ASP A 76 -13.12 -4.32 15.18
CA ASP A 76 -14.00 -5.49 15.31
C ASP A 76 -15.03 -5.64 14.17
N ASN A 77 -15.29 -4.58 13.40
CA ASN A 77 -16.26 -4.54 12.30
C ASN A 77 -15.64 -4.50 10.90
N HIS A 78 -14.32 -4.77 10.75
CA HIS A 78 -13.65 -4.68 9.45
C HIS A 78 -14.28 -5.63 8.42
N LEU A 79 -14.40 -6.91 8.76
CA LEU A 79 -14.95 -7.92 7.84
C LEU A 79 -16.45 -7.72 7.57
N GLU A 80 -17.21 -7.17 8.53
CA GLU A 80 -18.61 -6.80 8.32
C GLU A 80 -18.74 -5.72 7.24
N ILE A 81 -17.91 -4.66 7.30
CA ILE A 81 -17.90 -3.59 6.29
C ILE A 81 -17.43 -4.12 4.93
N ILE A 82 -16.38 -4.95 4.89
CA ILE A 82 -15.94 -5.61 3.66
C ILE A 82 -17.06 -6.46 3.04
N ALA A 83 -17.75 -7.27 3.83
CA ALA A 83 -18.89 -8.09 3.36
C ALA A 83 -20.04 -7.21 2.85
N GLY A 84 -20.31 -6.09 3.52
CA GLY A 84 -21.27 -5.09 3.07
C GLY A 84 -20.92 -4.49 1.70
N LEU A 85 -19.64 -4.15 1.49
CA LEU A 85 -19.16 -3.65 0.20
C LEU A 85 -19.29 -4.71 -0.91
N ILE A 86 -18.94 -5.96 -0.61
CA ILE A 86 -19.09 -7.08 -1.58
C ILE A 86 -20.56 -7.23 -2.00
N LYS A 87 -21.49 -7.19 -1.05
CA LYS A 87 -22.92 -7.28 -1.33
C LYS A 87 -23.43 -6.08 -2.13
N LYS A 88 -22.97 -4.88 -1.81
CA LYS A 88 -23.42 -3.62 -2.44
C LYS A 88 -22.83 -3.41 -3.83
N TYR A 89 -21.58 -3.84 -4.05
CA TYR A 89 -20.84 -3.63 -5.29
C TYR A 89 -20.30 -4.97 -5.87
N PRO A 90 -21.13 -5.93 -6.22
CA PRO A 90 -20.71 -7.31 -6.54
C PRO A 90 -19.86 -7.43 -7.81
N ARG A 91 -19.77 -6.36 -8.63
CA ARG A 91 -18.93 -6.33 -9.84
C ARG A 91 -17.51 -5.86 -9.58
N CYS A 92 -17.22 -5.32 -8.39
CA CYS A 92 -15.89 -4.88 -8.02
C CYS A 92 -14.97 -6.09 -7.77
N GLY A 93 -13.68 -5.90 -8.01
CA GLY A 93 -12.63 -6.89 -7.72
C GLY A 93 -11.83 -6.58 -6.46
N VAL A 94 -11.94 -5.35 -5.93
CA VAL A 94 -11.29 -4.90 -4.70
C VAL A 94 -12.32 -4.24 -3.79
N PHE A 95 -12.24 -4.51 -2.50
CA PHE A 95 -13.15 -4.00 -1.48
C PHE A 95 -12.30 -3.49 -0.31
N GLY A 96 -12.30 -2.19 -0.08
CA GLY A 96 -11.39 -1.61 0.90
C GLY A 96 -12.03 -0.55 1.78
N THR A 97 -11.35 -0.27 2.86
CA THR A 97 -11.77 0.73 3.86
C THR A 97 -10.68 1.77 4.06
N SER A 98 -11.03 2.91 4.64
CA SER A 98 -10.04 3.80 5.22
C SER A 98 -9.33 3.12 6.40
N TYR A 99 -8.28 3.75 6.91
CA TYR A 99 -7.44 3.18 7.96
C TYR A 99 -6.92 4.25 8.91
N TYR A 100 -6.37 3.80 10.04
CA TYR A 100 -5.63 4.63 10.97
C TYR A 100 -4.14 4.38 10.86
N PHE A 101 -3.36 5.44 11.01
CA PHE A 101 -1.97 5.33 11.42
C PHE A 101 -1.87 5.31 12.94
N CYS A 102 -1.03 4.45 13.49
CA CYS A 102 -0.72 4.41 14.92
C CYS A 102 0.80 4.52 15.13
N ARG A 103 1.23 5.48 15.93
CA ARG A 103 2.62 5.61 16.39
C ARG A 103 2.73 5.16 17.85
N PRO A 104 3.86 4.59 18.28
CA PRO A 104 4.09 4.25 19.68
C PRO A 104 3.81 5.45 20.61
N GLY A 105 2.96 5.25 21.62
CA GLY A 105 2.63 6.29 22.61
C GLY A 105 1.77 7.45 22.09
N LYS A 106 1.19 7.34 20.87
CA LYS A 106 0.29 8.36 20.30
C LYS A 106 -1.07 7.77 20.00
N LYS A 107 -2.11 8.61 20.02
CA LYS A 107 -3.44 8.24 19.54
C LYS A 107 -3.40 7.96 18.04
N PRO A 108 -4.19 6.99 17.55
CA PRO A 108 -4.36 6.77 16.11
C PRO A 108 -4.86 8.03 15.39
N PHE A 109 -4.42 8.22 14.14
CA PHE A 109 -4.81 9.36 13.32
C PHE A 109 -5.11 8.92 11.88
N LEU A 110 -5.99 9.64 11.19
CA LEU A 110 -6.41 9.33 9.84
C LEU A 110 -5.36 9.71 8.79
N PRO A 111 -5.32 9.02 7.64
CA PRO A 111 -4.56 9.44 6.49
C PRO A 111 -5.07 10.79 5.97
N VAL A 112 -4.15 11.62 5.47
CA VAL A 112 -4.50 12.88 4.82
C VAL A 112 -4.85 12.59 3.37
N LEU A 113 -6.14 12.53 3.06
CA LEU A 113 -6.66 12.44 1.70
C LEU A 113 -7.00 13.85 1.19
N PRO A 114 -6.85 14.13 -0.11
CA PRO A 114 -7.20 15.43 -0.69
C PRO A 114 -8.71 15.70 -0.64
N ASP A 115 -9.15 16.88 -0.18
CA ASP A 115 -10.56 17.28 -0.06
C ASP A 115 -11.34 17.19 -1.38
N ARG A 116 -10.66 17.44 -2.52
CA ARG A 116 -11.25 17.31 -3.85
C ARG A 116 -11.73 15.91 -4.23
N PHE A 117 -11.39 14.90 -3.44
CA PHE A 117 -11.86 13.51 -3.59
C PHE A 117 -12.97 13.15 -2.59
N ALA A 118 -13.60 14.18 -2.01
CA ALA A 118 -14.80 13.96 -1.22
C ALA A 118 -15.93 13.39 -2.10
N PHE A 119 -16.71 12.49 -1.53
CA PHE A 119 -17.93 11.94 -2.11
C PHE A 119 -19.02 11.90 -1.05
N ASP A 120 -20.27 11.92 -1.49
CA ASP A 120 -21.41 11.83 -0.59
C ASP A 120 -21.57 10.42 -0.03
N GLY A 121 -22.06 10.34 1.22
CA GLY A 121 -22.21 9.07 1.92
C GLY A 121 -20.89 8.48 2.42
N THR A 122 -20.92 7.19 2.77
CA THR A 122 -19.81 6.45 3.37
C THR A 122 -19.07 5.56 2.38
N ASP A 123 -19.78 5.03 1.37
CA ASP A 123 -19.27 4.02 0.44
C ASP A 123 -19.42 4.47 -1.00
N THR A 124 -18.41 4.18 -1.83
CA THR A 124 -18.39 4.50 -3.26
C THR A 124 -17.56 3.51 -4.06
N ILE A 125 -17.62 3.63 -5.39
CA ILE A 125 -16.61 3.06 -6.30
C ILE A 125 -15.54 4.13 -6.53
N LEU A 126 -14.26 3.82 -6.26
CA LEU A 126 -13.12 4.72 -6.50
C LEU A 126 -12.75 4.69 -7.98
N ASP A 127 -13.36 5.52 -8.79
CA ASP A 127 -12.98 5.74 -10.20
C ASP A 127 -11.69 6.57 -10.36
N ASN A 128 -11.33 7.30 -9.31
CA ASN A 128 -10.20 8.22 -9.27
C ASN A 128 -9.04 7.71 -8.38
N TYR A 129 -8.95 6.41 -8.15
CA TYR A 129 -7.93 5.79 -7.27
C TYR A 129 -6.51 6.27 -7.56
N PHE A 130 -6.07 6.30 -8.84
CA PHE A 130 -4.72 6.75 -9.19
C PHE A 130 -4.45 8.20 -8.82
N GLU A 131 -5.44 9.08 -8.92
CA GLU A 131 -5.30 10.47 -8.49
C GLU A 131 -5.17 10.58 -6.98
N MET A 132 -5.98 9.83 -6.22
CA MET A 132 -5.92 9.78 -4.76
C MET A 132 -4.59 9.21 -4.28
N ALA A 133 -4.17 8.07 -4.83
CA ALA A 133 -2.92 7.39 -4.47
C ALA A 133 -1.65 8.18 -4.87
N SER A 134 -1.78 9.18 -5.76
CA SER A 134 -0.72 10.16 -6.06
C SER A 134 -0.60 11.26 -5.00
N GLY A 135 -1.44 11.25 -3.97
CA GLY A 135 -1.50 12.23 -2.87
C GLY A 135 -0.39 12.07 -1.84
N VAL A 136 -0.67 12.52 -0.62
CA VAL A 136 0.23 12.36 0.53
C VAL A 136 0.16 10.94 1.08
N ASN A 137 -1.07 10.44 1.26
CA ASN A 137 -1.33 9.07 1.66
C ASN A 137 -2.21 8.40 0.59
N PRO A 138 -2.00 7.11 0.29
CA PRO A 138 -2.92 6.35 -0.54
C PRO A 138 -4.24 6.12 0.21
N PRO A 139 -5.38 5.94 -0.50
CA PRO A 139 -6.66 5.66 0.16
C PRO A 139 -6.73 4.27 0.80
N LEU A 140 -5.89 3.35 0.35
CA LEU A 140 -5.78 1.96 0.81
C LEU A 140 -4.33 1.62 1.15
N HIS A 141 -4.15 0.75 2.14
CA HIS A 141 -2.89 0.05 2.41
C HIS A 141 -3.13 -1.46 2.53
N MET A 142 -2.07 -2.24 2.64
CA MET A 142 -2.13 -3.71 2.51
C MET A 142 -3.17 -4.35 3.44
N SER A 143 -3.26 -3.93 4.70
CA SER A 143 -4.19 -4.48 5.70
C SER A 143 -5.59 -3.87 5.66
N SER A 144 -5.94 -3.05 4.66
CA SER A 144 -7.22 -2.35 4.61
C SER A 144 -8.18 -2.84 3.52
N TYR A 145 -7.85 -3.90 2.78
CA TYR A 145 -8.69 -4.36 1.69
C TYR A 145 -8.72 -5.89 1.52
N ALA A 146 -9.78 -6.34 0.89
CA ALA A 146 -9.94 -7.68 0.35
C ALA A 146 -10.02 -7.64 -1.18
N VAL A 147 -9.68 -8.74 -1.82
CA VAL A 147 -9.76 -8.90 -3.27
C VAL A 147 -10.59 -10.12 -3.64
N ARG A 148 -11.24 -10.06 -4.79
CA ARG A 148 -11.74 -11.27 -5.45
C ARG A 148 -10.54 -12.07 -5.94
N LYS A 149 -10.39 -13.31 -5.48
CA LYS A 149 -9.23 -14.17 -5.78
C LYS A 149 -8.91 -14.23 -7.27
N GLN A 150 -9.92 -14.43 -8.11
CA GLN A 150 -9.77 -14.45 -9.56
C GLN A 150 -9.17 -13.16 -10.13
N SER A 151 -9.50 -11.99 -9.55
CA SER A 151 -8.98 -10.70 -10.03
C SER A 151 -7.48 -10.56 -9.85
N ILE A 152 -6.92 -11.06 -8.75
CA ILE A 152 -5.47 -10.99 -8.51
C ILE A 152 -4.73 -12.15 -9.21
N GLU A 153 -5.35 -13.31 -9.34
CA GLU A 153 -4.78 -14.45 -10.08
C GLU A 153 -4.67 -14.18 -11.59
N ALA A 154 -5.57 -13.36 -12.16
CA ALA A 154 -5.59 -13.03 -13.59
C ALA A 154 -4.29 -12.39 -14.11
N PHE A 155 -3.48 -11.81 -13.25
CA PHE A 155 -2.17 -11.24 -13.62
C PHE A 155 -0.99 -11.82 -12.81
N GLY A 156 -1.17 -12.99 -12.20
CA GLY A 156 -0.10 -13.74 -11.54
C GLY A 156 0.23 -13.31 -10.12
N GLY A 157 -0.65 -12.58 -9.43
CA GLY A 157 -0.48 -12.23 -8.02
C GLY A 157 0.50 -11.08 -7.76
N PHE A 158 1.12 -11.10 -6.58
CA PHE A 158 2.16 -10.14 -6.19
C PHE A 158 3.48 -10.45 -6.92
N PRO A 159 4.18 -9.43 -7.46
CA PRO A 159 5.46 -9.65 -8.11
C PRO A 159 6.53 -10.06 -7.11
N THR A 160 7.23 -11.16 -7.40
CA THR A 160 8.36 -11.64 -6.58
C THR A 160 9.68 -11.05 -7.06
N GLY A 161 10.71 -11.09 -6.20
CA GLY A 161 12.05 -10.63 -6.56
C GLY A 161 12.23 -9.12 -6.67
N ILE A 162 11.24 -8.33 -6.24
CA ILE A 162 11.38 -6.87 -6.18
C ILE A 162 11.61 -6.41 -4.73
N PRO A 163 12.50 -5.43 -4.50
CA PRO A 163 12.90 -5.03 -3.15
C PRO A 163 11.86 -4.18 -2.42
N ALA A 164 10.96 -3.51 -3.15
CA ALA A 164 9.90 -2.66 -2.59
C ALA A 164 8.89 -2.24 -3.65
N GLY A 165 7.64 -1.96 -3.24
CA GLY A 165 6.57 -1.46 -4.10
C GLY A 165 5.71 -2.57 -4.69
N GLU A 166 5.83 -3.79 -4.18
CA GLU A 166 5.02 -4.94 -4.56
C GLU A 166 3.53 -4.69 -4.33
N ASP A 167 3.18 -4.05 -3.23
CA ASP A 167 1.84 -3.64 -2.85
C ASP A 167 1.29 -2.52 -3.75
N ILE A 168 2.14 -1.52 -4.02
CA ILE A 168 1.83 -0.37 -4.87
C ILE A 168 1.48 -0.81 -6.29
N ILE A 169 2.32 -1.64 -6.91
CA ILE A 169 2.08 -2.08 -8.28
C ILE A 169 0.94 -3.10 -8.37
N THR A 170 0.78 -3.98 -7.37
CA THR A 170 -0.30 -4.96 -7.35
C THR A 170 -1.66 -4.27 -7.29
N LEU A 171 -1.84 -3.31 -6.40
CA LEU A 171 -3.10 -2.57 -6.29
C LEU A 171 -3.36 -1.69 -7.54
N ALA A 172 -2.29 -1.16 -8.16
CA ALA A 172 -2.40 -0.43 -9.42
C ALA A 172 -2.85 -1.34 -10.57
N ARG A 173 -2.33 -2.57 -10.67
CA ARG A 173 -2.75 -3.56 -11.68
C ARG A 173 -4.18 -4.03 -11.44
N LEU A 174 -4.58 -4.24 -10.18
CA LEU A 174 -5.97 -4.52 -9.82
C LEU A 174 -6.90 -3.42 -10.31
N HIS A 175 -6.59 -2.14 -10.00
CA HIS A 175 -7.43 -1.02 -10.46
C HIS A 175 -7.41 -0.83 -11.98
N ALA A 176 -6.37 -1.27 -12.68
CA ALA A 176 -6.36 -1.26 -14.14
C ALA A 176 -7.40 -2.21 -14.74
N THR A 177 -7.68 -3.33 -14.08
CA THR A 177 -8.50 -4.43 -14.59
C THR A 177 -9.88 -4.53 -13.95
N CYS A 178 -10.06 -4.01 -12.73
CA CYS A 178 -11.34 -4.05 -12.01
C CYS A 178 -11.57 -2.77 -11.21
N ASP A 179 -12.81 -2.59 -10.74
CA ASP A 179 -13.18 -1.45 -9.91
C ASP A 179 -12.89 -1.74 -8.42
N ILE A 180 -12.72 -0.66 -7.66
CA ILE A 180 -12.49 -0.69 -6.20
C ILE A 180 -13.73 -0.14 -5.52
N ALA A 181 -14.41 -0.97 -4.73
CA ALA A 181 -15.41 -0.51 -3.76
C ALA A 181 -14.70 -0.02 -2.49
N TYR A 182 -15.07 1.14 -1.99
CA TYR A 182 -14.38 1.80 -0.88
C TYR A 182 -15.35 2.34 0.14
N SER A 183 -15.01 2.17 1.43
CA SER A 183 -15.69 2.81 2.55
C SER A 183 -14.78 3.81 3.26
N LYS A 184 -15.32 5.00 3.61
CA LYS A 184 -14.63 6.00 4.44
C LYS A 184 -14.41 5.54 5.88
N HIS A 185 -15.11 4.50 6.35
CA HIS A 185 -14.93 3.96 7.70
C HIS A 185 -13.52 3.43 7.88
N PRO A 186 -12.71 3.96 8.81
CA PRO A 186 -11.39 3.45 9.09
C PRO A 186 -11.51 2.20 9.96
N THR A 187 -11.15 1.05 9.40
CA THR A 187 -11.33 -0.24 10.09
C THR A 187 -10.05 -1.08 10.16
N SER A 188 -8.93 -0.56 9.68
CA SER A 188 -7.63 -1.14 9.94
C SER A 188 -6.68 -0.14 10.57
N ILE A 189 -5.70 -0.63 11.32
CA ILE A 189 -4.73 0.17 12.07
C ILE A 189 -3.34 -0.22 11.60
N TYR A 190 -2.70 0.71 10.88
CA TYR A 190 -1.33 0.58 10.42
C TYR A 190 -0.36 1.11 11.48
N TYR A 191 0.45 0.21 12.06
CA TYR A 191 1.40 0.56 13.09
C TYR A 191 2.72 1.02 12.48
N LEU A 192 3.01 2.31 12.63
CA LEU A 192 4.28 2.90 12.18
C LEU A 192 5.42 2.48 13.12
N ASN A 193 6.29 1.61 12.66
CA ASN A 193 7.47 1.22 13.42
C ASN A 193 8.60 2.24 13.19
N PRO A 194 9.09 2.94 14.24
CA PRO A 194 10.16 3.93 14.10
C PRO A 194 11.48 3.35 13.55
N SER A 195 11.71 2.05 13.73
CA SER A 195 12.90 1.37 13.21
C SER A 195 12.84 1.09 11.70
N GLU A 196 11.65 1.01 11.10
CA GLU A 196 11.50 0.75 9.68
C GLU A 196 11.83 1.96 8.82
N GLY A 197 11.53 3.17 9.28
CA GLY A 197 11.88 4.42 8.61
C GLY A 197 13.39 4.66 8.47
N LYS A 198 14.22 3.91 9.23
CA LYS A 198 15.68 3.95 9.16
C LYS A 198 16.28 2.95 8.18
N LYS A 199 15.51 1.97 7.71
CA LYS A 199 15.98 1.02 6.69
C LYS A 199 15.91 1.71 5.33
N ILE A 200 17.05 2.17 4.84
CA ILE A 200 17.17 2.66 3.45
C ILE A 200 16.95 1.45 2.54
N ARG A 201 15.77 1.36 1.92
CA ARG A 201 15.51 0.33 0.91
C ARG A 201 16.40 0.58 -0.31
N PRO A 202 17.03 -0.46 -0.89
CA PRO A 202 17.92 -0.26 -2.02
C PRO A 202 17.15 0.33 -3.22
N ILE A 203 17.61 1.46 -3.71
CA ILE A 203 17.06 2.09 -4.92
C ILE A 203 17.90 1.60 -6.09
N LEU A 204 17.38 0.63 -6.82
CA LEU A 204 18.08 0.00 -7.93
C LEU A 204 18.11 0.92 -9.16
N TRP A 205 19.19 0.89 -9.95
CA TRP A 205 19.28 1.61 -11.24
C TRP A 205 18.25 1.09 -12.24
N HIS A 206 18.12 -0.23 -12.34
CA HIS A 206 17.07 -0.93 -13.07
C HIS A 206 16.19 -1.62 -12.02
N ASN A 207 14.97 -1.13 -11.84
CA ASN A 207 14.01 -1.77 -10.95
C ASN A 207 13.05 -2.61 -11.80
N PRO A 208 12.89 -3.91 -11.53
CA PRO A 208 11.96 -4.75 -12.28
C PRO A 208 10.52 -4.20 -12.34
N ILE A 209 10.12 -3.44 -11.33
CA ILE A 209 8.82 -2.79 -11.26
C ILE A 209 8.62 -1.71 -12.35
N ASP A 210 9.72 -1.13 -12.88
CA ASP A 210 9.63 -0.08 -13.92
C ASP A 210 8.95 -0.63 -15.18
N GLN A 211 9.23 -1.87 -15.59
CA GLN A 211 8.57 -2.53 -16.71
C GLN A 211 7.07 -2.73 -16.46
N MET A 212 6.69 -3.04 -15.22
CA MET A 212 5.27 -3.18 -14.84
C MET A 212 4.55 -1.83 -14.89
N PHE A 213 5.21 -0.73 -14.56
CA PHE A 213 4.66 0.61 -14.71
C PHE A 213 4.54 1.03 -16.18
N ASP A 214 5.49 0.65 -17.04
CA ASP A 214 5.40 0.88 -18.48
C ASP A 214 4.22 0.09 -19.09
N GLU A 215 3.99 -1.14 -18.64
CA GLU A 215 2.81 -1.92 -19.02
C GLU A 215 1.52 -1.26 -18.52
N LEU A 216 1.50 -0.82 -17.26
CA LEU A 216 0.36 -0.13 -16.68
C LEU A 216 -0.02 1.14 -17.47
N LEU A 217 0.96 1.92 -17.91
CA LEU A 217 0.72 3.11 -18.74
C LEU A 217 0.04 2.77 -20.07
N ARG A 218 0.26 1.57 -20.61
CA ARG A 218 -0.37 1.10 -21.85
C ARG A 218 -1.76 0.52 -21.60
N THR A 219 -1.89 -0.36 -20.61
CA THR A 219 -3.11 -1.12 -20.35
C THR A 219 -4.18 -0.32 -19.60
N ALA A 220 -3.76 0.59 -18.71
CA ALA A 220 -4.64 1.44 -17.91
C ALA A 220 -4.72 2.88 -18.42
N ALA A 221 -4.38 3.15 -19.69
CA ALA A 221 -4.41 4.51 -20.26
C ALA A 221 -5.79 5.19 -20.16
N HIS A 222 -6.87 4.39 -20.14
CA HIS A 222 -8.25 4.83 -19.98
C HIS A 222 -8.60 5.23 -18.55
N ARG A 223 -7.82 4.80 -17.55
CA ARG A 223 -8.05 5.13 -16.13
C ARG A 223 -7.50 6.51 -15.80
N LYS A 224 -8.34 7.33 -15.17
CA LYS A 224 -8.00 8.70 -14.79
C LYS A 224 -6.83 8.74 -13.81
N GLY A 225 -5.83 9.56 -14.10
CA GLY A 225 -4.71 9.81 -13.21
C GLY A 225 -3.54 8.80 -13.28
N VAL A 226 -3.60 7.75 -14.10
CA VAL A 226 -2.54 6.74 -14.20
C VAL A 226 -1.16 7.34 -14.49
N ARG A 227 -1.06 8.28 -15.44
CA ARG A 227 0.21 8.97 -15.77
C ARG A 227 0.78 9.74 -14.58
N ARG A 228 -0.08 10.42 -13.82
CA ARG A 228 0.30 11.13 -12.60
C ARG A 228 0.77 10.16 -11.53
N TYR A 229 0.11 9.01 -11.38
CA TYR A 229 0.46 7.97 -10.43
C TYR A 229 1.86 7.40 -10.71
N VAL A 230 2.14 7.00 -11.93
CA VAL A 230 3.46 6.48 -12.33
C VAL A 230 4.54 7.57 -12.21
N SER A 231 4.24 8.80 -12.62
CA SER A 231 5.16 9.94 -12.39
C SER A 231 5.45 10.17 -10.91
N SER A 232 4.45 9.95 -10.02
CA SER A 232 4.66 10.08 -8.56
C SER A 232 5.57 8.98 -7.99
N TRP A 233 5.55 7.79 -8.55
CA TRP A 233 6.50 6.73 -8.24
C TRP A 233 7.95 7.17 -8.54
N HIS A 234 8.21 7.61 -9.76
CA HIS A 234 9.54 8.09 -10.17
C HIS A 234 9.99 9.31 -9.37
N LYS A 235 9.07 10.22 -9.01
CA LYS A 235 9.35 11.32 -8.08
C LYS A 235 9.82 10.82 -6.72
N GLY A 236 9.18 9.81 -6.14
CA GLY A 236 9.60 9.18 -4.89
C GLY A 236 11.01 8.59 -4.98
N ARG A 237 11.30 7.88 -6.08
CA ARG A 237 12.64 7.32 -6.36
C ARG A 237 13.70 8.42 -6.56
N MET A 238 13.35 9.50 -7.24
CA MET A 238 14.23 10.69 -7.36
C MET A 238 14.64 11.19 -5.98
N VAL A 239 13.68 11.43 -5.11
CA VAL A 239 13.93 11.93 -3.74
C VAL A 239 14.80 10.95 -2.95
N GLY A 240 14.45 9.66 -2.96
CA GLY A 240 15.24 8.63 -2.28
C GLY A 240 16.67 8.49 -2.82
N ALA A 241 16.85 8.59 -4.15
CA ALA A 241 18.17 8.54 -4.78
C ALA A 241 19.05 9.74 -4.40
N PHE A 242 18.45 10.92 -4.24
CA PHE A 242 19.18 12.09 -3.73
C PHE A 242 19.71 11.86 -2.31
N PHE A 243 18.87 11.35 -1.39
CA PHE A 243 19.32 11.06 -0.02
C PHE A 243 20.35 9.94 0.06
N ALA A 244 20.31 9.00 -0.88
CA ALA A 244 21.32 7.96 -1.01
C ALA A 244 22.58 8.47 -1.75
N HIS A 245 22.74 9.78 -2.00
CA HIS A 245 23.83 10.41 -2.76
C HIS A 245 24.03 9.84 -4.19
N ARG A 246 22.96 9.27 -4.76
CA ARG A 246 22.97 8.68 -6.12
C ARG A 246 22.45 9.68 -7.16
N TYR A 247 23.12 10.80 -7.33
CA TYR A 247 22.65 11.95 -8.10
C TYR A 247 22.31 11.64 -9.57
N ARG A 248 23.13 10.81 -10.24
CA ARG A 248 22.84 10.39 -11.63
C ARG A 248 21.50 9.66 -11.74
N LEU A 249 21.20 8.79 -10.76
CA LEU A 249 19.92 8.10 -10.72
C LEU A 249 18.77 9.09 -10.43
N ALA A 250 18.97 10.01 -9.51
CA ALA A 250 17.96 11.02 -9.20
C ALA A 250 17.61 11.89 -10.41
N ILE A 251 18.62 12.32 -11.17
CA ILE A 251 18.42 13.09 -12.41
C ILE A 251 17.65 12.26 -13.46
N ARG A 252 18.03 10.98 -13.63
CA ARG A 252 17.30 10.07 -14.53
C ARG A 252 15.82 9.96 -14.14
N GLU A 253 15.54 9.69 -12.87
CA GLU A 253 14.16 9.54 -12.36
C GLU A 253 13.34 10.82 -12.52
N PHE A 254 13.97 12.01 -12.35
CA PHE A 254 13.34 13.29 -12.62
C PHE A 254 12.88 13.41 -14.08
N PHE A 255 13.76 13.11 -15.02
CA PHE A 255 13.42 13.22 -16.46
C PHE A 255 12.37 12.19 -16.87
N ILE A 256 12.39 10.98 -16.30
CA ILE A 256 11.34 9.98 -16.53
C ILE A 256 10.00 10.51 -16.01
N ALA A 257 9.95 10.98 -14.76
CA ALA A 257 8.74 11.53 -14.16
C ALA A 257 8.17 12.71 -14.99
N MET A 258 9.04 13.62 -15.41
CA MET A 258 8.68 14.78 -16.23
C MET A 258 8.12 14.37 -17.61
N ARG A 259 8.75 13.38 -18.27
CA ARG A 259 8.27 12.86 -19.57
C ARG A 259 6.89 12.21 -19.46
N ILE A 260 6.61 11.49 -18.35
CA ILE A 260 5.33 10.81 -18.14
C ILE A 260 4.22 11.84 -17.85
N PHE A 261 4.47 12.79 -16.94
CA PHE A 261 3.50 13.80 -16.52
C PHE A 261 4.17 15.13 -16.13
N PRO A 262 4.44 16.03 -17.09
CA PRO A 262 5.17 17.28 -16.88
C PRO A 262 4.46 18.30 -15.98
N PHE A 263 3.13 18.27 -15.90
CA PHE A 263 2.34 19.23 -15.13
C PHE A 263 2.23 18.91 -13.62
N GLN A 264 3.06 18.01 -13.10
CA GLN A 264 3.08 17.66 -11.68
C GLN A 264 3.87 18.70 -10.87
N LYS A 265 3.21 19.75 -10.37
CA LYS A 265 3.85 20.81 -9.55
C LYS A 265 4.73 20.24 -8.42
N LYS A 266 4.27 19.18 -7.74
CA LYS A 266 5.01 18.50 -6.65
C LYS A 266 6.33 17.84 -7.11
N LEU A 267 6.53 17.59 -8.41
CA LEU A 267 7.80 17.11 -8.94
C LEU A 267 8.88 18.18 -8.83
N TYR A 268 8.56 19.39 -9.27
CA TYR A 268 9.47 20.54 -9.28
C TYR A 268 9.75 21.05 -7.87
N THR A 269 8.73 21.10 -6.99
CA THR A 269 8.92 21.47 -5.59
C THR A 269 9.77 20.44 -4.85
N ALA A 270 9.63 19.14 -5.15
CA ALA A 270 10.49 18.11 -4.59
C ALA A 270 11.95 18.25 -5.07
N LEU A 271 12.16 18.55 -6.35
CA LEU A 271 13.50 18.83 -6.88
C LEU A 271 14.14 20.02 -6.17
N LEU A 272 13.43 21.15 -6.09
CA LEU A 272 13.95 22.36 -5.44
C LEU A 272 14.23 22.13 -3.94
N ALA A 273 13.33 21.47 -3.22
CA ALA A 273 13.53 21.12 -1.81
C ALA A 273 14.76 20.22 -1.61
N THR A 274 14.97 19.27 -2.52
CA THR A 274 16.12 18.37 -2.45
C THR A 274 17.43 19.10 -2.75
N LEU A 275 17.45 19.96 -3.77
CA LEU A 275 18.61 20.80 -4.06
C LEU A 275 18.92 21.75 -2.87
N TYR A 276 17.90 22.36 -2.27
CA TYR A 276 18.06 23.20 -1.09
C TYR A 276 18.62 22.41 0.10
N ALA A 277 18.13 21.20 0.36
CA ALA A 277 18.65 20.33 1.42
C ALA A 277 20.14 20.03 1.23
N LEU A 278 20.56 19.71 -0.01
CA LEU A 278 21.96 19.49 -0.34
C LEU A 278 22.84 20.72 -0.09
N CYS A 279 22.37 21.89 -0.53
CA CYS A 279 23.14 23.14 -0.37
C CYS A 279 23.24 23.60 1.08
N THR A 280 22.27 23.27 1.93
CA THR A 280 22.22 23.73 3.32
C THR A 280 22.62 22.68 4.33
N HIS A 281 22.93 21.46 3.91
CA HIS A 281 23.16 20.29 4.79
C HIS A 281 22.05 20.04 5.81
N ARG A 282 20.80 20.49 5.51
CA ARG A 282 19.61 20.29 6.35
C ARG A 282 18.88 19.03 5.95
N ASP A 283 18.28 18.34 6.94
CA ASP A 283 17.42 17.20 6.68
C ASP A 283 16.11 17.65 6.00
N LEU A 284 15.66 16.94 4.96
CA LEU A 284 14.38 17.21 4.29
C LEU A 284 13.19 17.04 5.23
N TYR A 285 13.30 16.21 6.25
CA TYR A 285 12.25 16.06 7.25
C TYR A 285 11.99 17.40 7.96
N ASP A 286 13.05 18.09 8.37
CA ASP A 286 12.97 19.40 9.04
C ASP A 286 12.43 20.48 8.08
N ILE A 287 12.84 20.42 6.80
CA ILE A 287 12.34 21.34 5.77
C ILE A 287 10.84 21.13 5.51
N ASN A 288 10.38 19.88 5.39
CA ASN A 288 8.96 19.57 5.21
C ASN A 288 8.12 19.99 6.43
N GLN A 289 8.60 19.78 7.64
CA GLN A 289 7.91 20.25 8.86
C GLN A 289 7.82 21.78 8.89
N SER A 290 8.86 22.49 8.49
CA SER A 290 8.85 23.95 8.43
C SER A 290 7.90 24.52 7.38
N ILE A 291 7.73 23.83 6.23
CA ILE A 291 6.77 24.19 5.17
C ILE A 291 5.34 23.96 5.63
N LEU A 292 5.06 22.82 6.28
CA LEU A 292 3.73 22.48 6.81
C LEU A 292 3.29 23.43 7.94
N GLN A 293 4.24 23.92 8.77
CA GLN A 293 3.95 24.92 9.80
C GLN A 293 3.64 26.31 9.22
N LYS A 294 4.26 26.66 8.09
CA LYS A 294 4.00 27.94 7.40
C LYS A 294 2.68 27.95 6.62
N GLN A 295 2.13 26.79 6.26
CA GLN A 295 0.82 26.67 5.58
C GLN A 295 -0.36 26.67 6.57
N LYS A 296 -0.09 26.58 7.88
CA LYS A 296 -1.11 26.64 8.95
C LYS A 296 -1.23 28.02 9.60
N LYS A 297 -0.42 28.98 9.17
CA LYS A 297 -0.54 30.42 9.47
C LYS A 297 -1.09 31.18 8.26
#